data_e78b01bca8f5fd78857be645322cd43b
#
_entry.id   e78b01bca8f5fd78857be645322cd43b
#
_cell.length_a   1.000
_cell.length_b   1.000
_cell.length_c   1.000
_cell.angle_alpha   90.00
_cell.angle_beta   90.00
_cell.angle_gamma   90.00
#
_symmetry.space_group_name_H-M   'P 1'
#
loop_
_entity.id
_entity.type
_entity.pdbx_description
1 polymer ?
#
loop_
_entity_poly.entity_id
_entity_poly.type
_entity_poly.pdbx_seq_one_letter_code
_entity_poly.pdbx_strand_id
1 'polypeptide(L)'
;GEFVYDVFRLNANGSYKNLVLDAEYRFYAASSGGAMLKHGWVGYNFNSDHQLQVGLNIVPFGIMPYNSNNWFFNINYYIGLEDDADMGIKYIYNTNDWDVAVAFYKNSDIINPHAEISPSRYGYDIAGKNKEVNQGNMRIAHKFGNKILNHEVGLSGQVGGIYNINTRKIGSRSAFAAHYVLNAGHF
;
A
#
# COMPACT_ATOMS: atom_id res chain seq x y z
N GLY A 1 -26.75 -24.92 4.75
CA GLY A 1 -25.76 -23.86 4.60
C GLY A 1 -25.47 -23.27 5.96
N GLU A 2 -24.21 -22.93 6.21
CA GLU A 2 -23.76 -22.31 7.45
C GLU A 2 -23.47 -20.84 7.23
N PHE A 3 -23.70 -20.01 8.24
CA PHE A 3 -23.28 -18.61 8.22
C PHE A 3 -21.90 -18.52 8.85
N VAL A 4 -20.94 -17.96 8.10
CA VAL A 4 -19.60 -17.65 8.59
C VAL A 4 -19.29 -16.19 8.32
N TYR A 5 -18.55 -15.54 9.23
CA TYR A 5 -18.03 -14.21 8.94
C TYR A 5 -16.62 -14.35 8.35
N ASP A 6 -16.30 -13.50 7.36
CA ASP A 6 -14.98 -13.43 6.76
C ASP A 6 -14.11 -12.42 7.51
N VAL A 7 -14.55 -11.17 7.57
CA VAL A 7 -13.81 -10.09 8.20
C VAL A 7 -14.75 -9.06 8.83
N PHE A 8 -14.39 -8.62 10.04
CA PHE A 8 -14.95 -7.40 10.63
C PHE A 8 -13.89 -6.30 10.60
N ARG A 9 -14.26 -5.09 10.16
CA ARG A 9 -13.34 -3.96 9.99
C ARG A 9 -13.76 -2.80 10.87
N LEU A 10 -12.78 -2.20 11.56
CA LEU A 10 -12.92 -0.92 12.24
C LEU A 10 -12.08 0.12 11.51
N ASN A 11 -12.72 1.20 11.11
CA ASN A 11 -12.04 2.35 10.50
C ASN A 11 -12.09 3.54 11.46
N ALA A 12 -10.97 4.23 11.62
CA ALA A 12 -10.84 5.44 12.39
C ALA A 12 -10.23 6.52 11.52
N ASN A 13 -11.05 7.51 11.17
CA ASN A 13 -10.63 8.66 10.37
C ASN A 13 -10.91 9.94 11.16
N GLY A 14 -9.95 10.86 11.15
CA GLY A 14 -10.11 12.11 11.86
C GLY A 14 -9.19 13.19 11.33
N SER A 15 -9.61 14.44 11.55
CA SER A 15 -8.77 15.59 11.24
C SER A 15 -8.92 16.66 12.32
N TYR A 16 -7.83 17.31 12.65
CA TYR A 16 -7.81 18.50 13.50
C TYR A 16 -6.80 19.50 12.97
N LYS A 17 -7.28 20.65 12.49
CA LYS A 17 -6.46 21.61 11.75
C LYS A 17 -5.79 20.94 10.55
N ASN A 18 -4.47 20.95 10.52
CA ASN A 18 -3.67 20.34 9.43
C ASN A 18 -3.28 18.87 9.73
N LEU A 19 -3.60 18.35 10.92
CA LEU A 19 -3.35 16.96 11.28
C LEU A 19 -4.48 16.08 10.77
N VAL A 20 -4.11 14.91 10.25
CA VAL A 20 -5.02 13.88 9.75
C VAL A 20 -4.62 12.55 10.33
N LEU A 21 -5.59 11.74 10.69
CA LEU A 21 -5.42 10.34 11.10
C LEU A 21 -6.25 9.46 10.19
N ASP A 22 -5.69 8.34 9.76
CA ASP A 22 -6.42 7.29 9.05
C ASP A 22 -5.88 5.92 9.47
N ALA A 23 -6.78 5.04 9.91
CA ALA A 23 -6.45 3.69 10.34
C ALA A 23 -7.58 2.71 10.05
N GLU A 24 -7.22 1.51 9.63
CA GLU A 24 -8.12 0.37 9.48
C GLU A 24 -7.58 -0.85 10.23
N TYR A 25 -8.37 -1.35 11.17
CA TYR A 25 -8.09 -2.59 11.87
C TYR A 25 -9.05 -3.69 11.43
N ARG A 26 -8.52 -4.84 11.06
CA ARG A 26 -9.27 -6.00 10.56
C ARG A 26 -9.23 -7.15 11.56
N PHE A 27 -10.38 -7.73 11.80
CA PHE A 27 -10.56 -8.94 12.59
C PHE A 27 -10.97 -10.07 11.65
N TYR A 28 -10.01 -10.91 11.30
CA TYR A 28 -10.26 -12.17 10.59
C TYR A 28 -10.48 -13.30 11.59
N ALA A 29 -11.09 -14.39 11.14
CA ALA A 29 -11.10 -15.63 11.90
C ALA A 29 -9.67 -16.11 12.20
N ALA A 30 -9.45 -16.79 13.32
CA ALA A 30 -8.12 -17.27 13.70
C ALA A 30 -7.50 -18.19 12.63
N SER A 31 -8.33 -18.99 11.96
CA SER A 31 -7.95 -19.83 10.81
C SER A 31 -7.42 -19.03 9.60
N SER A 32 -7.79 -17.75 9.48
CA SER A 32 -7.37 -16.83 8.42
C SER A 32 -6.30 -15.84 8.89
N GLY A 33 -5.62 -16.13 10.01
CA GLY A 33 -4.49 -15.33 10.49
C GLY A 33 -4.80 -14.36 11.61
N GLY A 34 -6.06 -14.22 12.02
CA GLY A 34 -6.46 -13.39 13.16
C GLY A 34 -6.47 -11.89 12.85
N ALA A 35 -6.44 -11.08 13.90
CA ALA A 35 -6.57 -9.62 13.79
C ALA A 35 -5.27 -8.94 13.33
N MET A 36 -5.40 -7.83 12.58
CA MET A 36 -4.27 -7.06 12.08
C MET A 36 -4.61 -5.59 11.84
N LEU A 37 -3.62 -4.74 11.94
CA LEU A 37 -3.68 -3.36 11.43
C LEU A 37 -3.43 -3.40 9.92
N LYS A 38 -4.41 -3.00 9.09
CA LYS A 38 -4.26 -2.96 7.64
C LYS A 38 -3.43 -1.75 7.19
N HIS A 39 -3.76 -0.61 7.74
CA HIS A 39 -2.98 0.62 7.67
C HIS A 39 -3.27 1.47 8.92
N GLY A 40 -2.34 2.36 9.23
CA GLY A 40 -2.50 3.29 10.34
C GLY A 40 -1.40 4.33 10.33
N TRP A 41 -1.77 5.58 9.97
CA TRP A 41 -0.82 6.66 9.84
C TRP A 41 -1.39 7.99 10.34
N VAL A 42 -0.49 8.87 10.74
CA VAL A 42 -0.77 10.27 11.02
C VAL A 42 -0.17 11.10 9.91
N GLY A 43 -0.94 12.07 9.39
CA GLY A 43 -0.50 12.96 8.34
C GLY A 43 -0.55 14.43 8.76
N TYR A 44 0.22 15.24 8.05
CA TYR A 44 0.20 16.70 8.15
C TYR A 44 -0.01 17.30 6.75
N ASN A 45 -1.07 18.08 6.59
CA ASN A 45 -1.35 18.81 5.36
C ASN A 45 -0.63 20.16 5.42
N PHE A 46 0.37 20.37 4.58
CA PHE A 46 1.02 21.68 4.44
C PHE A 46 0.09 22.70 3.78
N ASN A 47 -0.69 22.22 2.80
CA ASN A 47 -1.77 22.91 2.11
C ASN A 47 -2.71 21.87 1.47
N SER A 48 -3.58 22.27 0.52
CA SER A 48 -4.50 21.38 -0.19
C SER A 48 -3.82 20.27 -1.00
N ASP A 49 -2.61 20.52 -1.46
CA ASP A 49 -1.95 19.70 -2.47
C ASP A 49 -0.79 18.87 -1.89
N HIS A 50 -0.30 19.23 -0.71
CA HIS A 50 0.90 18.66 -0.12
C HIS A 50 0.61 18.05 1.25
N GLN A 51 0.92 16.76 1.39
CA GLN A 51 0.75 16.00 2.64
C GLN A 51 1.99 15.16 2.96
N LEU A 52 2.34 15.08 4.23
CA LEU A 52 3.28 14.11 4.77
C LEU A 52 2.54 13.09 5.62
N GLN A 53 2.80 11.81 5.44
CA GLN A 53 2.25 10.71 6.22
C GLN A 53 3.38 9.97 6.93
N VAL A 54 3.15 9.57 8.18
CA VAL A 54 4.08 8.76 8.98
C VAL A 54 3.30 7.63 9.63
N GLY A 55 3.76 6.42 9.49
CA GLY A 55 3.12 5.21 10.01
C GLY A 55 3.06 4.09 8.98
N LEU A 56 2.13 3.16 9.22
CA LEU A 56 1.82 2.08 8.30
C LEU A 56 0.91 2.63 7.21
N ASN A 57 1.44 2.87 6.03
CA ASN A 57 0.69 3.47 4.93
C ASN A 57 0.91 2.72 3.61
N ILE A 58 -0.09 2.83 2.72
CA ILE A 58 -0.10 2.11 1.44
C ILE A 58 1.09 2.53 0.59
N VAL A 59 1.82 1.53 0.09
CA VAL A 59 2.98 1.70 -0.78
C VAL A 59 2.54 2.27 -2.13
N PRO A 60 3.13 3.39 -2.59
CA PRO A 60 2.76 4.01 -3.85
C PRO A 60 3.40 3.28 -5.03
N PHE A 61 2.67 2.34 -5.61
CA PHE A 61 3.11 1.57 -6.76
C PHE A 61 1.96 1.22 -7.71
N GLY A 62 2.13 1.39 -9.01
CA GLY A 62 1.15 1.04 -10.03
C GLY A 62 -0.14 1.88 -9.99
N ILE A 63 -1.27 1.24 -10.23
CA ILE A 63 -2.61 1.84 -10.18
C ILE A 63 -3.09 1.85 -8.72
N MET A 64 -3.27 3.04 -8.16
CA MET A 64 -3.68 3.19 -6.76
C MET A 64 -5.20 3.05 -6.60
N PRO A 65 -5.68 2.54 -5.46
CA PRO A 65 -4.94 2.09 -4.26
C PRO A 65 -4.35 0.69 -4.38
N TYR A 66 -4.75 -0.08 -5.39
CA TYR A 66 -4.26 -1.42 -5.66
C TYR A 66 -3.45 -1.37 -6.95
N ASN A 67 -2.30 -1.94 -7.00
CA ASN A 67 -1.40 -1.94 -8.16
C ASN A 67 -2.10 -2.30 -9.50
N SER A 68 -3.19 -3.04 -9.42
CA SER A 68 -4.02 -3.44 -10.57
C SER A 68 -5.52 -3.36 -10.23
N ASN A 69 -6.36 -3.42 -11.25
CA ASN A 69 -7.82 -3.50 -11.09
C ASN A 69 -8.32 -4.95 -10.96
N ASN A 70 -7.48 -5.87 -10.56
CA ASN A 70 -7.86 -7.27 -10.39
C ASN A 70 -8.63 -7.48 -9.09
N TRP A 71 -9.74 -8.18 -9.20
CA TRP A 71 -10.56 -8.60 -8.04
C TRP A 71 -9.90 -9.71 -7.24
N PHE A 72 -9.19 -10.63 -7.91
CA PHE A 72 -8.53 -11.76 -7.29
C PHE A 72 -7.04 -11.49 -7.09
N PHE A 73 -6.47 -12.11 -6.07
CA PHE A 73 -5.05 -12.12 -5.82
C PHE A 73 -4.28 -12.61 -7.05
N ASN A 74 -3.36 -11.80 -7.53
CA ASN A 74 -2.45 -12.12 -8.61
C ASN A 74 -1.02 -12.25 -8.08
N ILE A 75 -0.06 -12.48 -8.94
CA ILE A 75 1.34 -12.64 -8.54
C ILE A 75 1.87 -11.40 -7.79
N ASN A 76 1.43 -10.19 -8.13
CA ASN A 76 1.89 -8.94 -7.54
C ASN A 76 1.55 -8.88 -6.03
N TYR A 77 0.41 -9.43 -5.63
CA TYR A 77 0.02 -9.55 -4.24
C TYR A 77 1.01 -10.38 -3.41
N TYR A 78 1.49 -11.49 -3.96
CA TYR A 78 2.41 -12.40 -3.27
C TYR A 78 3.86 -11.95 -3.27
N ILE A 79 4.18 -10.93 -4.05
CA ILE A 79 5.52 -10.36 -4.11
C ILE A 79 5.57 -8.93 -3.55
N GLY A 80 4.57 -8.50 -2.76
CA GLY A 80 4.51 -7.20 -2.10
C GLY A 80 4.49 -6.01 -3.07
N LEU A 81 3.66 -6.08 -4.11
CA LEU A 81 3.47 -4.99 -5.07
C LEU A 81 2.00 -4.56 -5.17
N GLU A 82 1.07 -5.28 -4.57
CA GLU A 82 -0.36 -5.01 -4.64
C GLU A 82 -1.00 -5.11 -3.26
N ASP A 83 -1.85 -4.14 -2.91
CA ASP A 83 -2.50 -4.02 -1.60
C ASP A 83 -1.52 -4.03 -0.42
N ASP A 84 -0.35 -3.49 -0.66
CA ASP A 84 0.78 -3.48 0.26
C ASP A 84 0.78 -2.22 1.13
N ALA A 85 1.14 -2.38 2.40
CA ALA A 85 1.25 -1.29 3.35
C ALA A 85 2.46 -1.50 4.26
N ASP A 86 3.36 -0.52 4.24
CA ASP A 86 4.64 -0.57 4.95
C ASP A 86 4.79 0.53 6.00
N MET A 87 5.63 0.25 6.99
CA MET A 87 5.95 1.20 8.06
C MET A 87 7.02 2.19 7.62
N GLY A 88 6.62 3.45 7.46
CA GLY A 88 7.56 4.48 7.00
C GLY A 88 7.00 5.88 6.94
N ILE A 89 7.58 6.65 6.04
CA ILE A 89 7.23 8.03 5.76
C ILE A 89 6.94 8.19 4.27
N LYS A 90 5.83 8.86 3.95
CA LYS A 90 5.39 9.13 2.58
C LYS A 90 5.03 10.59 2.41
N TYR A 91 5.59 11.21 1.41
CA TYR A 91 5.20 12.55 0.95
C TYR A 91 4.35 12.44 -0.28
N ILE A 92 3.25 13.20 -0.32
CA ILE A 92 2.27 13.22 -1.39
C ILE A 92 2.15 14.65 -1.91
N TYR A 93 2.18 14.78 -3.23
CA TYR A 93 1.75 15.95 -3.97
C TYR A 93 0.61 15.55 -4.90
N ASN A 94 -0.58 16.05 -4.64
CA ASN A 94 -1.79 15.68 -5.37
C ASN A 94 -2.58 16.93 -5.78
N THR A 95 -2.73 17.11 -7.08
CA THR A 95 -3.51 18.17 -7.71
C THR A 95 -4.58 17.57 -8.63
N ASN A 96 -5.31 18.40 -9.33
CA ASN A 96 -6.27 17.92 -10.34
C ASN A 96 -5.58 17.09 -11.44
N ASP A 97 -4.35 17.49 -11.82
CA ASP A 97 -3.66 16.93 -12.97
C ASP A 97 -2.52 15.98 -12.57
N TRP A 98 -1.98 16.12 -11.37
CA TRP A 98 -0.80 15.36 -10.93
C TRP A 98 -1.05 14.62 -9.62
N ASP A 99 -0.57 13.38 -9.57
CA ASP A 99 -0.49 12.56 -8.37
C ASP A 99 0.93 12.02 -8.26
N VAL A 100 1.68 12.56 -7.31
CA VAL A 100 3.08 12.20 -7.07
C VAL A 100 3.23 11.76 -5.63
N ALA A 101 3.87 10.62 -5.43
CA ALA A 101 4.22 10.13 -4.10
C ALA A 101 5.67 9.67 -4.06
N VAL A 102 6.37 10.06 -2.99
CA VAL A 102 7.72 9.57 -2.67
C VAL A 102 7.69 9.03 -1.25
N ALA A 103 8.21 7.83 -1.04
CA ALA A 103 8.17 7.19 0.25
C ALA A 103 9.49 6.48 0.59
N PHE A 104 9.74 6.38 1.89
CA PHE A 104 10.76 5.50 2.44
C PHE A 104 10.13 4.65 3.55
N TYR A 105 10.27 3.35 3.41
CA TYR A 105 9.78 2.37 4.37
C TYR A 105 10.95 1.65 5.04
N LYS A 106 10.90 1.62 6.36
CA LYS A 106 11.95 0.96 7.14
C LYS A 106 11.78 -0.55 7.14
N ASN A 107 10.54 -0.99 7.24
CA ASN A 107 10.14 -2.39 7.30
C ASN A 107 8.68 -2.55 6.85
N SER A 108 8.31 -3.78 6.58
CA SER A 108 6.97 -4.19 6.25
C SER A 108 5.94 -3.94 7.36
N ASP A 109 4.70 -4.29 7.14
CA ASP A 109 3.56 -4.17 8.08
C ASP A 109 3.71 -4.99 9.36
N ILE A 110 4.70 -5.86 9.46
CA ILE A 110 4.88 -6.81 10.56
C ILE A 110 5.71 -6.20 11.67
N ILE A 111 5.11 -6.11 12.85
CA ILE A 111 5.69 -5.50 14.06
C ILE A 111 7.02 -6.16 14.46
N ASN A 112 7.15 -7.49 14.25
CA ASN A 112 8.38 -8.19 14.57
C ASN A 112 9.05 -8.69 13.28
N PRO A 113 10.15 -8.07 12.84
CA PRO A 113 10.85 -8.47 11.62
C PRO A 113 11.45 -9.89 11.68
N HIS A 114 11.51 -10.50 12.86
CA HIS A 114 11.99 -11.86 13.04
C HIS A 114 10.88 -12.90 13.23
N ALA A 115 9.61 -12.47 13.36
CA ALA A 115 8.50 -13.39 13.45
C ALA A 115 8.13 -13.97 12.09
N GLU A 116 7.76 -15.24 12.06
CA GLU A 116 7.18 -15.85 10.89
C GLU A 116 5.75 -15.34 10.70
N ILE A 117 5.38 -15.06 9.45
CA ILE A 117 4.00 -14.79 9.09
C ILE A 117 3.25 -16.12 9.19
N SER A 118 2.07 -16.11 9.81
CA SER A 118 1.19 -17.27 9.76
C SER A 118 0.86 -17.60 8.29
N PRO A 119 1.07 -18.83 7.83
CA PRO A 119 0.76 -19.21 6.46
C PRO A 119 -0.75 -19.11 6.11
N SER A 120 -1.60 -19.01 7.13
CA SER A 120 -3.05 -18.83 6.98
C SER A 120 -3.47 -17.37 6.93
N ARG A 121 -2.55 -16.41 7.17
CA ARG A 121 -2.84 -14.98 7.11
C ARG A 121 -2.90 -14.52 5.66
N TYR A 122 -3.88 -13.68 5.33
CA TYR A 122 -3.82 -12.84 4.15
C TYR A 122 -2.59 -11.92 4.31
N GLY A 123 -1.52 -12.23 3.61
CA GLY A 123 -0.28 -11.46 3.68
C GLY A 123 -0.40 -10.20 2.83
N TYR A 124 0.12 -9.10 3.35
CA TYR A 124 0.31 -7.85 2.61
C TYR A 124 1.79 -7.60 2.39
N ASP A 125 2.58 -8.65 2.40
CA ASP A 125 4.02 -8.64 2.29
C ASP A 125 4.45 -9.80 1.39
N ILE A 126 5.73 -9.90 1.13
CA ILE A 126 6.28 -10.96 0.29
C ILE A 126 6.00 -12.32 0.91
N ALA A 127 5.44 -13.21 0.11
CA ALA A 127 5.14 -14.56 0.54
C ALA A 127 6.39 -15.33 0.98
N GLY A 128 6.23 -16.18 1.99
CA GLY A 128 7.26 -17.08 2.49
C GLY A 128 8.09 -16.50 3.64
N LYS A 129 9.40 -16.70 3.59
CA LYS A 129 10.33 -16.32 4.65
C LYS A 129 11.07 -15.00 4.39
N ASN A 130 10.56 -14.18 3.51
CA ASN A 130 11.15 -12.92 3.10
C ASN A 130 10.34 -11.74 3.63
N LYS A 131 11.01 -10.64 3.94
CA LYS A 131 10.42 -9.38 4.39
C LYS A 131 11.09 -8.20 3.74
N GLU A 132 10.33 -7.18 3.46
CA GLU A 132 10.82 -5.91 2.93
C GLU A 132 11.53 -5.10 4.00
N VAL A 133 12.65 -4.51 3.63
CA VAL A 133 13.43 -3.64 4.52
C VAL A 133 14.10 -2.53 3.74
N ASN A 134 14.14 -1.32 4.33
CA ASN A 134 14.80 -0.14 3.76
C ASN A 134 14.43 0.10 2.30
N GLN A 135 13.14 0.28 2.04
CA GLN A 135 12.56 0.40 0.71
C GLN A 135 12.28 1.87 0.38
N GLY A 136 12.70 2.30 -0.80
CA GLY A 136 12.34 3.59 -1.39
C GLY A 136 11.37 3.39 -2.55
N ASN A 137 10.31 4.19 -2.58
CA ASN A 137 9.27 4.17 -3.61
C ASN A 137 9.07 5.55 -4.19
N MET A 138 8.78 5.58 -5.49
CA MET A 138 8.31 6.77 -6.18
C MET A 138 7.21 6.39 -7.16
N ARG A 139 6.12 7.16 -7.15
CA ARG A 139 5.06 7.10 -8.15
C ARG A 139 4.80 8.51 -8.67
N ILE A 140 4.64 8.63 -9.98
CA ILE A 140 4.18 9.84 -10.64
C ILE A 140 3.09 9.47 -11.64
N ALA A 141 1.95 10.13 -11.57
CA ALA A 141 0.88 9.98 -12.54
C ALA A 141 0.35 11.34 -12.98
N HIS A 142 0.01 11.45 -14.25
CA HIS A 142 -0.59 12.63 -14.86
C HIS A 142 -1.97 12.30 -15.38
N LYS A 143 -2.95 13.13 -14.98
CA LYS A 143 -4.36 13.04 -15.36
C LYS A 143 -4.67 14.11 -16.37
N PHE A 144 -5.36 13.75 -17.44
CA PHE A 144 -5.77 14.70 -18.48
C PHE A 144 -7.06 14.23 -19.17
N GLY A 145 -7.74 15.17 -19.83
CA GLY A 145 -8.99 14.87 -20.50
C GLY A 145 -10.12 15.79 -20.05
N ASN A 146 -11.35 15.26 -20.02
CA ASN A 146 -12.54 16.00 -19.63
C ASN A 146 -13.49 15.12 -18.81
N LYS A 147 -14.69 15.63 -18.45
CA LYS A 147 -15.67 14.88 -17.64
C LYS A 147 -16.19 13.61 -18.28
N ILE A 148 -16.16 13.51 -19.61
CA ILE A 148 -16.64 12.33 -20.36
C ILE A 148 -15.53 11.33 -20.57
N LEU A 149 -14.31 11.80 -20.81
CA LEU A 149 -13.15 10.98 -21.11
C LEU A 149 -11.95 11.49 -20.32
N ASN A 150 -11.57 10.74 -19.30
CA ASN A 150 -10.45 11.06 -18.43
C ASN A 150 -9.37 9.97 -18.57
N HIS A 151 -8.14 10.41 -18.70
CA HIS A 151 -6.97 9.57 -18.86
C HIS A 151 -6.03 9.76 -17.68
N GLU A 152 -5.39 8.68 -17.26
CA GLU A 152 -4.23 8.73 -16.35
C GLU A 152 -3.09 7.93 -16.98
N VAL A 153 -1.91 8.50 -17.02
CA VAL A 153 -0.65 7.80 -17.36
C VAL A 153 0.29 7.91 -16.18
N GLY A 154 0.96 6.83 -15.83
CA GLY A 154 1.86 6.88 -14.69
C GLY A 154 3.04 5.92 -14.79
N LEU A 155 4.06 6.27 -13.99
CA LEU A 155 5.27 5.48 -13.78
C LEU A 155 5.47 5.28 -12.28
N SER A 156 6.00 4.11 -11.92
CA SER A 156 6.34 3.78 -10.54
C SER A 156 7.66 3.05 -10.47
N GLY A 157 8.40 3.28 -9.40
CA GLY A 157 9.64 2.59 -9.11
C GLY A 157 9.75 2.25 -7.63
N GLN A 158 10.34 1.11 -7.35
CA GLN A 158 10.62 0.60 -6.03
C GLN A 158 12.02 0.01 -5.99
N VAL A 159 12.80 0.36 -4.97
CA VAL A 159 14.12 -0.23 -4.69
C VAL A 159 14.26 -0.45 -3.20
N GLY A 160 14.80 -1.60 -2.79
CA GLY A 160 14.93 -1.91 -1.37
C GLY A 160 15.68 -3.20 -1.11
N GLY A 161 15.63 -3.64 0.14
CA GLY A 161 16.17 -4.90 0.60
C GLY A 161 15.10 -5.93 0.87
N ILE A 162 15.45 -7.19 0.69
CA ILE A 162 14.67 -8.36 1.09
C ILE A 162 15.46 -9.11 2.17
N TYR A 163 14.95 -9.10 3.39
CA TYR A 163 15.50 -9.88 4.49
C TYR A 163 14.90 -11.28 4.49
N ASN A 164 15.75 -12.30 4.43
CA ASN A 164 15.32 -13.69 4.55
C ASN A 164 15.54 -14.21 5.98
N ILE A 165 14.47 -14.64 6.64
CA ILE A 165 14.46 -15.04 8.05
C ILE A 165 15.36 -16.28 8.28
N ASN A 166 15.36 -17.23 7.36
CA ASN A 166 16.13 -18.48 7.53
C ASN A 166 17.63 -18.26 7.39
N THR A 167 18.03 -17.51 6.37
CA THR A 167 19.45 -17.25 6.09
C THR A 167 20.01 -16.06 6.83
N ARG A 168 19.13 -15.20 7.38
CA ARG A 168 19.46 -13.91 8.04
C ARG A 168 20.27 -12.97 7.14
N LYS A 169 20.09 -13.09 5.82
CA LYS A 169 20.75 -12.25 4.83
C LYS A 169 19.76 -11.28 4.21
N ILE A 170 20.27 -10.15 3.75
CA ILE A 170 19.53 -9.16 2.97
C ILE A 170 19.97 -9.26 1.52
N GLY A 171 19.02 -9.49 0.62
CA GLY A 171 19.18 -9.33 -0.83
C GLY A 171 18.66 -7.99 -1.29
N SER A 172 18.93 -7.62 -2.54
CA SER A 172 18.36 -6.43 -3.19
C SER A 172 17.11 -6.77 -3.97
N ARG A 173 16.18 -5.79 -4.05
CA ARG A 173 14.96 -5.86 -4.86
C ARG A 173 14.75 -4.54 -5.58
N SER A 174 14.28 -4.63 -6.82
CA SER A 174 13.76 -3.49 -7.55
C SER A 174 12.55 -3.90 -8.38
N ALA A 175 11.59 -2.98 -8.55
CA ALA A 175 10.45 -3.14 -9.42
C ALA A 175 10.15 -1.81 -10.11
N PHE A 176 9.69 -1.88 -11.35
CA PHE A 176 9.26 -0.72 -12.13
C PHE A 176 7.94 -1.05 -12.81
N ALA A 177 7.05 -0.06 -12.89
CA ALA A 177 5.79 -0.20 -13.59
C ALA A 177 5.47 1.06 -14.38
N ALA A 178 4.78 0.87 -15.50
CA ALA A 178 4.06 1.91 -16.23
C ALA A 178 2.59 1.50 -16.32
N HIS A 179 1.68 2.47 -16.25
CA HIS A 179 0.26 2.21 -16.37
C HIS A 179 -0.45 3.28 -17.19
N TYR A 180 -1.59 2.87 -17.74
CA TYR A 180 -2.56 3.75 -18.37
C TYR A 180 -3.96 3.35 -17.90
N VAL A 181 -4.73 4.34 -17.47
CA VAL A 181 -6.13 4.17 -17.08
C VAL A 181 -6.99 5.09 -17.95
N LEU A 182 -8.05 4.54 -18.49
CA LEU A 182 -9.08 5.26 -19.22
C LEU A 182 -10.39 5.16 -18.44
N ASN A 183 -10.93 6.30 -18.03
CA ASN A 183 -12.27 6.41 -17.47
C ASN A 183 -13.18 7.07 -18.51
N ALA A 184 -14.09 6.30 -19.08
CA ALA A 184 -15.13 6.79 -19.96
C ALA A 184 -16.43 6.96 -19.18
N GLY A 185 -17.02 8.16 -19.24
CA GLY A 185 -18.35 8.41 -18.69
C GLY A 185 -19.42 7.57 -19.41
N HIS A 186 -20.56 7.40 -18.76
CA HIS A 186 -21.66 6.65 -19.35
C HIS A 186 -22.11 7.30 -20.65
N PHE A 187 -22.22 6.47 -21.71
CA PHE A 187 -22.93 6.79 -22.92
C PHE A 187 -24.43 6.59 -22.70
#